data_f7a51eec6a220018bcb376b4a7ea48e9
#
_entry.id   f7a51eec6a220018bcb376b4a7ea48e9
#
_cell.length_a   1.000
_cell.length_b   1.000
_cell.length_c   1.000
_cell.angle_alpha   90.00
_cell.angle_beta   90.00
_cell.angle_gamma   90.00
#
_symmetry.space_group_name_H-M   'P 1'
#
loop_
_entity.id
_entity.type
_entity.pdbx_description
1 polymer ?
#
loop_
_entity_poly.entity_id
_entity_poly.type
_entity_poly.pdbx_seq_one_letter_code
_entity_poly.pdbx_strand_id
1 'polypeptide(L)'
;MRRRLERLIGIAATEGNSLTPLRNGDEIFSAMLDGINSARHTVDMMTFVYWKGDIAQRFADALAERARQGVRVRLLLDGFGSRLIEKEQLDLMERAGVRVAWFRKPLYLSPLKQNHRCHRKVLVVDEETAFTGGVGIAEEWCGDARNPREWRDTHVQVRGPAVDGLAAAFAQNWAECHEELFDERDRFASHVPQGDAVVQVVRGSASFGWQDMQTLFRTVIESAEERIRMATAYFAPDVYFIELLCAAARRGVEVEILLPGPYTDKRVCQLAGQHYYEDLTACGVKIFEYQPTMLHTKVVTVDRTMALVGSTNFNRRSLDHDEEVMLAVLDQTFTAKLDGHFTEDLEHSALITRGRWKRRSIVQRAKEAAVLPIRRFL
;
A
#
# COMPACT_ATOMS: atom_id res chain seq x y z
N MET A 1 -18.13 3.86 13.11
CA MET A 1 -17.25 3.51 11.99
C MET A 1 -17.44 2.04 11.55
N ARG A 2 -17.10 1.00 12.36
CA ARG A 2 -17.14 -0.42 12.01
C ARG A 2 -18.39 -0.84 11.21
N ARG A 3 -19.59 -0.67 11.78
CA ARG A 3 -20.86 -1.07 11.14
C ARG A 3 -21.13 -0.39 9.79
N ARG A 4 -20.64 0.84 9.59
CA ARG A 4 -20.76 1.53 8.30
C ARG A 4 -19.91 0.85 7.24
N LEU A 5 -18.64 0.56 7.55
CA LEU A 5 -17.72 -0.11 6.65
C LEU A 5 -18.20 -1.53 6.30
N GLU A 6 -18.58 -2.33 7.30
CA GLU A 6 -19.11 -3.69 7.08
C GLU A 6 -20.34 -3.69 6.15
N ARG A 7 -21.27 -2.74 6.35
CA ARG A 7 -22.49 -2.65 5.52
C ARG A 7 -22.24 -2.16 4.10
N LEU A 8 -21.31 -1.22 3.92
CA LEU A 8 -21.07 -0.59 2.62
C LEU A 8 -20.13 -1.43 1.74
N ILE A 9 -19.17 -2.11 2.35
CA ILE A 9 -18.17 -2.93 1.65
C ILE A 9 -18.60 -4.41 1.59
N GLY A 10 -19.47 -4.86 2.50
CA GLY A 10 -19.96 -6.23 2.52
C GLY A 10 -18.96 -7.25 3.07
N ILE A 11 -17.85 -6.81 3.66
CA ILE A 11 -16.82 -7.65 4.28
C ILE A 11 -16.92 -7.46 5.80
N ALA A 12 -16.99 -8.55 6.55
CA ALA A 12 -16.96 -8.48 8.01
C ALA A 12 -15.57 -8.12 8.53
N ALA A 13 -15.51 -7.30 9.59
CA ALA A 13 -14.28 -7.08 10.33
C ALA A 13 -14.05 -8.21 11.33
N THR A 14 -12.80 -8.66 11.45
CA THR A 14 -12.37 -9.69 12.40
C THR A 14 -11.83 -9.07 13.68
N GLU A 15 -12.11 -9.68 14.80
CA GLU A 15 -11.58 -9.33 16.13
C GLU A 15 -10.43 -10.26 16.51
N GLY A 16 -9.66 -9.91 17.53
CA GLY A 16 -8.58 -10.76 18.02
C GLY A 16 -7.29 -10.65 17.24
N ASN A 17 -7.05 -9.53 16.57
CA ASN A 17 -5.82 -9.33 15.78
C ASN A 17 -4.76 -8.58 16.57
N SER A 18 -3.48 -8.90 16.27
CA SER A 18 -2.31 -8.14 16.69
C SER A 18 -1.65 -7.53 15.47
N LEU A 19 -1.35 -6.22 15.53
CA LEU A 19 -0.69 -5.50 14.44
C LEU A 19 0.56 -4.79 14.96
N THR A 20 1.65 -4.96 14.21
CA THR A 20 2.91 -4.23 14.47
C THR A 20 3.21 -3.38 13.24
N PRO A 21 3.18 -2.03 13.38
CA PRO A 21 3.63 -1.18 12.31
C PRO A 21 5.15 -1.29 12.19
N LEU A 22 5.65 -1.44 10.98
CA LEU A 22 7.06 -1.52 10.61
C LEU A 22 7.43 -0.29 9.79
N ARG A 23 8.53 0.35 10.12
CA ARG A 23 8.96 1.59 9.49
C ARG A 23 10.25 1.38 8.72
N ASN A 24 10.25 1.79 7.44
CA ASN A 24 11.40 1.76 6.55
C ASN A 24 12.01 0.35 6.35
N GLY A 25 12.95 0.25 5.42
CA GLY A 25 13.49 -1.04 4.99
C GLY A 25 14.18 -1.84 6.09
N ASP A 26 14.89 -1.17 7.00
CA ASP A 26 15.64 -1.85 8.06
C ASP A 26 14.72 -2.69 8.95
N GLU A 27 13.56 -2.17 9.36
CA GLU A 27 12.58 -2.95 10.14
C GLU A 27 11.77 -3.89 9.24
N ILE A 28 11.31 -3.41 8.07
CA ILE A 28 10.39 -4.14 7.22
C ILE A 28 11.03 -5.39 6.65
N PHE A 29 12.19 -5.26 6.01
CA PHE A 29 12.85 -6.40 5.38
C PHE A 29 13.39 -7.39 6.38
N SER A 30 13.86 -6.92 7.55
CA SER A 30 14.26 -7.82 8.64
C SER A 30 13.08 -8.68 9.09
N ALA A 31 11.95 -8.07 9.42
CA ALA A 31 10.76 -8.79 9.87
C ALA A 31 10.20 -9.75 8.80
N MET A 32 10.17 -9.34 7.52
CA MET A 32 9.72 -10.20 6.42
C MET A 32 10.65 -11.40 6.21
N LEU A 33 11.97 -11.19 6.19
CA LEU A 33 12.95 -12.27 6.03
C LEU A 33 12.94 -13.23 7.23
N ASP A 34 12.79 -12.72 8.45
CA ASP A 34 12.65 -13.55 9.66
C ASP A 34 11.38 -14.40 9.58
N GLY A 35 10.27 -13.81 9.10
CA GLY A 35 9.05 -14.54 8.83
C GLY A 35 9.26 -15.67 7.82
N ILE A 36 9.85 -15.39 6.65
CA ILE A 36 10.16 -16.39 5.64
C ILE A 36 11.07 -17.50 6.22
N ASN A 37 12.14 -17.11 6.90
CA ASN A 37 13.11 -18.06 7.45
C ASN A 37 12.53 -18.95 8.56
N SER A 38 11.48 -18.53 9.25
CA SER A 38 10.77 -19.29 10.27
C SER A 38 9.69 -20.23 9.72
N ALA A 39 9.34 -20.12 8.44
CA ALA A 39 8.26 -20.87 7.80
C ALA A 39 8.49 -22.38 7.88
N ARG A 40 7.42 -23.12 8.19
CA ARG A 40 7.44 -24.59 8.33
C ARG A 40 6.56 -25.30 7.31
N HIS A 41 5.53 -24.64 6.80
CA HIS A 41 4.52 -25.25 5.94
C HIS A 41 4.36 -24.50 4.62
N THR A 42 4.08 -23.20 4.69
CA THR A 42 3.73 -22.40 3.51
C THR A 42 4.31 -20.99 3.55
N VAL A 43 4.73 -20.50 2.39
CA VAL A 43 5.05 -19.09 2.14
C VAL A 43 4.35 -18.66 0.86
N ASP A 44 3.43 -17.72 0.98
CA ASP A 44 2.72 -17.12 -0.14
C ASP A 44 3.08 -15.64 -0.23
N MET A 45 3.78 -15.26 -1.27
CA MET A 45 4.25 -13.89 -1.47
C MET A 45 3.77 -13.34 -2.80
N MET A 46 3.20 -12.12 -2.80
CA MET A 46 2.96 -11.35 -4.01
C MET A 46 3.48 -9.93 -3.86
N THR A 47 4.03 -9.40 -4.97
CA THR A 47 4.54 -8.04 -4.99
C THR A 47 4.43 -7.43 -6.39
N PHE A 48 4.25 -6.11 -6.43
CA PHE A 48 4.29 -5.35 -7.67
C PHE A 48 5.73 -5.16 -8.17
N VAL A 49 6.62 -4.76 -7.27
CA VAL A 49 8.05 -4.54 -7.58
C VAL A 49 8.88 -5.68 -7.00
N TYR A 50 9.65 -6.32 -7.87
CA TYR A 50 10.77 -7.18 -7.52
C TYR A 50 11.89 -6.87 -8.52
N TRP A 51 12.85 -6.05 -8.11
CA TRP A 51 13.93 -5.60 -8.98
C TRP A 51 15.22 -6.33 -8.63
N LYS A 52 16.32 -5.89 -9.22
CA LYS A 52 17.68 -6.38 -8.94
C LYS A 52 18.24 -5.75 -7.67
N GLY A 53 19.30 -6.35 -7.13
CA GLY A 53 20.08 -5.83 -6.00
C GLY A 53 20.20 -6.82 -4.86
N ASP A 54 20.92 -6.42 -3.80
CA ASP A 54 21.28 -7.31 -2.68
C ASP A 54 20.02 -7.75 -1.91
N ILE A 55 19.06 -6.84 -1.68
CA ILE A 55 17.83 -7.21 -0.99
C ILE A 55 17.01 -8.23 -1.79
N ALA A 56 16.96 -8.07 -3.12
CA ALA A 56 16.26 -9.02 -3.98
C ALA A 56 16.93 -10.40 -3.95
N GLN A 57 18.27 -10.44 -3.93
CA GLN A 57 19.01 -11.70 -3.78
C GLN A 57 18.74 -12.35 -2.43
N ARG A 58 18.72 -11.60 -1.33
CA ARG A 58 18.40 -12.12 0.01
C ARG A 58 17.00 -12.75 0.08
N PHE A 59 16.00 -12.11 -0.54
CA PHE A 59 14.66 -12.70 -0.65
C PHE A 59 14.66 -13.96 -1.50
N ALA A 60 15.34 -13.97 -2.65
CA ALA A 60 15.45 -15.15 -3.50
C ALA A 60 16.11 -16.32 -2.78
N ASP A 61 17.20 -16.09 -2.04
CA ASP A 61 17.88 -17.09 -1.24
C ASP A 61 17.00 -17.66 -0.14
N ALA A 62 16.29 -16.80 0.60
CA ALA A 62 15.40 -17.21 1.68
C ALA A 62 14.22 -18.08 1.16
N LEU A 63 13.56 -17.65 0.07
CA LEU A 63 12.47 -18.39 -0.55
C LEU A 63 12.96 -19.73 -1.11
N ALA A 64 14.11 -19.75 -1.80
CA ALA A 64 14.72 -20.97 -2.33
C ALA A 64 15.10 -21.94 -1.22
N GLU A 65 15.67 -21.46 -0.12
CA GLU A 65 16.04 -22.31 1.01
C GLU A 65 14.82 -22.96 1.68
N ARG A 66 13.72 -22.20 1.89
CA ARG A 66 12.47 -22.77 2.42
C ARG A 66 11.91 -23.85 1.49
N ALA A 67 11.91 -23.60 0.17
CA ALA A 67 11.43 -24.57 -0.81
C ALA A 67 12.26 -25.87 -0.78
N ARG A 68 13.62 -25.78 -0.70
CA ARG A 68 14.49 -26.96 -0.54
C ARG A 68 14.21 -27.77 0.73
N GLN A 69 13.74 -27.10 1.79
CA GLN A 69 13.37 -27.74 3.06
C GLN A 69 11.94 -28.30 3.05
N GLY A 70 11.26 -28.31 1.91
CA GLY A 70 9.94 -28.88 1.74
C GLY A 70 8.77 -27.96 2.08
N VAL A 71 9.03 -26.68 2.40
CA VAL A 71 7.99 -25.67 2.54
C VAL A 71 7.39 -25.38 1.16
N ARG A 72 6.04 -25.31 1.05
CA ARG A 72 5.40 -24.82 -0.17
C ARG A 72 5.66 -23.33 -0.31
N VAL A 73 6.36 -22.92 -1.35
CA VAL A 73 6.63 -21.50 -1.62
C VAL A 73 5.98 -21.11 -2.94
N ARG A 74 5.07 -20.12 -2.88
CA ARG A 74 4.42 -19.53 -4.05
C ARG A 74 4.80 -18.04 -4.14
N LEU A 75 5.28 -17.60 -5.31
CA LEU A 75 5.65 -16.22 -5.59
C LEU A 75 4.85 -15.69 -6.77
N LEU A 76 4.03 -14.67 -6.56
CA LEU A 76 3.29 -13.99 -7.61
C LEU A 76 3.93 -12.64 -7.90
N LEU A 77 4.35 -12.42 -9.14
CA LEU A 77 5.00 -11.21 -9.63
C LEU A 77 4.09 -10.48 -10.62
N ASP A 78 3.97 -9.16 -10.50
CA ASP A 78 3.33 -8.36 -11.54
C ASP A 78 4.23 -8.29 -12.78
N GLY A 79 3.67 -8.58 -13.96
CA GLY A 79 4.42 -8.68 -15.21
C GLY A 79 5.07 -7.37 -15.67
N PHE A 80 4.57 -6.21 -15.22
CA PHE A 80 5.15 -4.91 -15.53
C PHE A 80 6.07 -4.39 -14.41
N GLY A 81 5.59 -4.45 -13.17
CA GLY A 81 6.33 -3.93 -12.02
C GLY A 81 7.60 -4.71 -11.71
N SER A 82 7.59 -6.04 -11.91
CA SER A 82 8.73 -6.92 -11.62
C SER A 82 9.62 -7.22 -12.84
N ARG A 83 9.51 -6.44 -13.92
CA ARG A 83 10.30 -6.65 -15.16
C ARG A 83 11.81 -6.56 -15.00
N LEU A 84 12.29 -5.98 -13.90
CA LEU A 84 13.73 -5.80 -13.63
C LEU A 84 14.31 -6.88 -12.71
N ILE A 85 13.54 -7.93 -12.38
CA ILE A 85 14.07 -9.10 -11.67
C ILE A 85 15.14 -9.78 -12.52
N GLU A 86 16.22 -10.21 -11.90
CA GLU A 86 17.30 -10.89 -12.62
C GLU A 86 16.92 -12.35 -12.90
N LYS A 87 17.32 -12.83 -14.06
CA LYS A 87 17.05 -14.20 -14.49
C LYS A 87 17.67 -15.22 -13.53
N GLU A 88 18.85 -14.92 -13.04
CA GLU A 88 19.60 -15.75 -12.10
C GLU A 88 18.81 -15.98 -10.79
N GLN A 89 18.12 -14.95 -10.30
CA GLN A 89 17.26 -15.04 -9.10
C GLN A 89 16.02 -15.89 -9.38
N LEU A 90 15.38 -15.73 -10.54
CA LEU A 90 14.25 -16.57 -10.97
C LEU A 90 14.68 -18.03 -11.10
N ASP A 91 15.76 -18.29 -11.82
CA ASP A 91 16.31 -19.62 -12.04
C ASP A 91 16.67 -20.32 -10.69
N LEU A 92 17.22 -19.56 -9.73
CA LEU A 92 17.53 -20.04 -8.40
C LEU A 92 16.27 -20.50 -7.65
N MET A 93 15.24 -19.67 -7.63
CA MET A 93 13.98 -19.95 -6.96
C MET A 93 13.24 -21.12 -7.60
N GLU A 94 13.09 -21.13 -8.94
CA GLU A 94 12.39 -22.20 -9.68
C GLU A 94 13.09 -23.55 -9.52
N ARG A 95 14.43 -23.61 -9.61
CA ARG A 95 15.22 -24.83 -9.38
C ARG A 95 15.11 -25.36 -7.96
N ALA A 96 14.89 -24.47 -6.99
CA ALA A 96 14.68 -24.86 -5.60
C ALA A 96 13.27 -25.40 -5.32
N GLY A 97 12.33 -25.25 -6.27
CA GLY A 97 10.94 -25.68 -6.13
C GLY A 97 9.96 -24.56 -5.77
N VAL A 98 10.39 -23.30 -5.83
CA VAL A 98 9.47 -22.17 -5.69
C VAL A 98 8.54 -22.12 -6.92
N ARG A 99 7.23 -22.08 -6.70
CA ARG A 99 6.24 -21.88 -7.76
C ARG A 99 6.14 -20.39 -8.07
N VAL A 100 6.62 -19.96 -9.24
CA VAL A 100 6.57 -18.57 -9.68
C VAL A 100 5.46 -18.38 -10.70
N ALA A 101 4.50 -17.50 -10.38
CA ALA A 101 3.44 -17.08 -11.29
C ALA A 101 3.56 -15.61 -11.64
N TRP A 102 3.06 -15.24 -12.82
CA TRP A 102 3.13 -13.88 -13.34
C TRP A 102 1.73 -13.33 -13.59
N PHE A 103 1.37 -12.30 -12.87
CA PHE A 103 0.14 -11.58 -13.11
C PHE A 103 0.28 -10.69 -14.35
N ARG A 104 -0.51 -11.01 -15.39
CA ARG A 104 -0.63 -10.23 -16.63
C ARG A 104 0.71 -9.84 -17.25
N LYS A 105 1.52 -10.83 -17.65
CA LYS A 105 2.73 -10.58 -18.45
C LYS A 105 2.40 -9.68 -19.64
N PRO A 106 3.28 -8.72 -19.99
CA PRO A 106 3.07 -7.89 -21.16
C PRO A 106 2.94 -8.75 -22.43
N LEU A 107 1.74 -8.84 -22.98
CA LEU A 107 1.46 -9.44 -24.27
C LEU A 107 1.12 -8.31 -25.24
N TYR A 108 1.81 -8.21 -26.34
CA TYR A 108 1.62 -7.16 -27.36
C TYR A 108 0.19 -7.07 -27.93
N LEU A 109 -0.67 -8.05 -27.64
CA LEU A 109 -1.99 -8.23 -28.26
C LEU A 109 -3.19 -7.70 -27.44
N SER A 110 -3.01 -7.14 -26.24
CA SER A 110 -4.15 -6.69 -25.42
C SER A 110 -3.83 -5.47 -24.55
N PRO A 111 -3.68 -4.27 -25.12
CA PRO A 111 -3.31 -3.07 -24.36
C PRO A 111 -4.31 -2.69 -23.28
N LEU A 112 -5.60 -2.97 -23.44
CA LEU A 112 -6.64 -2.68 -22.45
C LEU A 112 -6.51 -3.54 -21.18
N LYS A 113 -6.18 -4.83 -21.32
CA LYS A 113 -5.94 -5.72 -20.16
C LYS A 113 -4.63 -5.40 -19.44
N GLN A 114 -3.69 -4.74 -20.11
CA GLN A 114 -2.40 -4.38 -19.54
C GLN A 114 -2.46 -3.16 -18.61
N ASN A 115 -3.54 -2.39 -18.61
CA ASN A 115 -3.69 -1.22 -17.77
C ASN A 115 -4.03 -1.55 -16.31
N HIS A 116 -4.54 -2.75 -16.03
CA HIS A 116 -4.87 -3.22 -14.68
C HIS A 116 -3.72 -4.04 -14.12
N ARG A 117 -3.17 -3.64 -12.97
CA ARG A 117 -1.98 -4.23 -12.37
C ARG A 117 -2.26 -4.79 -10.98
N CYS A 118 -1.48 -5.79 -10.57
CA CYS A 118 -1.46 -6.26 -9.20
C CYS A 118 -0.53 -5.37 -8.37
N HIS A 119 -1.10 -4.34 -7.75
CA HIS A 119 -0.34 -3.45 -6.88
C HIS A 119 -0.34 -3.90 -5.41
N ARG A 120 -1.00 -5.01 -5.09
CA ARG A 120 -0.97 -5.65 -3.77
C ARG A 120 0.46 -6.06 -3.41
N LYS A 121 0.82 -5.89 -2.14
CA LYS A 121 2.05 -6.39 -1.54
C LYS A 121 1.64 -7.19 -0.32
N VAL A 122 1.73 -8.50 -0.43
CA VAL A 122 1.29 -9.43 0.63
C VAL A 122 2.32 -10.55 0.76
N LEU A 123 2.71 -10.83 1.99
CA LEU A 123 3.44 -12.03 2.36
C LEU A 123 2.62 -12.72 3.44
N VAL A 124 2.30 -14.00 3.26
CA VAL A 124 1.64 -14.84 4.26
C VAL A 124 2.55 -16.03 4.56
N VAL A 125 2.79 -16.27 5.84
CA VAL A 125 3.67 -17.33 6.34
C VAL A 125 2.85 -18.25 7.22
N ASP A 126 2.83 -19.54 6.87
CA ASP A 126 2.17 -20.63 7.60
C ASP A 126 0.69 -20.37 7.92
N GLU A 127 0.02 -19.46 7.20
CA GLU A 127 -1.34 -18.98 7.46
C GLU A 127 -1.49 -18.32 8.86
N GLU A 128 -0.39 -18.03 9.56
CA GLU A 128 -0.39 -17.50 10.94
C GLU A 128 0.09 -16.06 11.03
N THR A 129 1.00 -15.65 10.14
CA THR A 129 1.57 -14.30 10.10
C THR A 129 1.49 -13.75 8.69
N ALA A 130 1.05 -12.52 8.56
CA ALA A 130 1.02 -11.84 7.27
C ALA A 130 1.64 -10.45 7.34
N PHE A 131 2.10 -9.96 6.18
CA PHE A 131 2.68 -8.63 6.01
C PHE A 131 2.02 -7.93 4.83
N THR A 132 1.72 -6.64 4.97
CA THR A 132 1.23 -5.79 3.88
C THR A 132 1.61 -4.34 4.10
N GLY A 133 1.67 -3.54 3.03
CA GLY A 133 2.02 -2.13 3.07
C GLY A 133 2.52 -1.58 1.75
N GLY A 134 3.44 -0.61 1.77
CA GLY A 134 3.88 0.10 0.58
C GLY A 134 5.10 -0.48 -0.13
N VAL A 135 5.99 -1.24 0.55
CA VAL A 135 7.30 -1.61 0.00
C VAL A 135 7.24 -2.60 -1.15
N GLY A 136 8.13 -2.39 -2.14
CA GLY A 136 8.53 -3.42 -3.09
C GLY A 136 9.86 -4.04 -2.69
N ILE A 137 10.30 -5.07 -3.42
CA ILE A 137 11.61 -5.69 -3.22
C ILE A 137 12.61 -5.01 -4.14
N ALA A 138 13.27 -3.97 -3.64
CA ALA A 138 14.28 -3.20 -4.36
C ALA A 138 15.12 -2.35 -3.39
N GLU A 139 16.31 -1.95 -3.84
CA GLU A 139 17.29 -1.21 -3.03
C GLU A 139 16.78 0.16 -2.57
N GLU A 140 15.87 0.77 -3.31
CA GLU A 140 15.29 2.07 -2.99
C GLU A 140 14.54 2.07 -1.65
N TRP A 141 14.03 0.92 -1.22
CA TRP A 141 13.37 0.75 0.08
C TRP A 141 14.30 0.29 1.19
N CYS A 142 15.59 -0.01 0.91
CA CYS A 142 16.55 -0.36 1.95
C CYS A 142 16.91 0.84 2.82
N GLY A 143 17.35 0.57 4.06
CA GLY A 143 17.77 1.61 5.00
C GLY A 143 16.61 2.18 5.82
N ASP A 144 16.86 3.34 6.43
CA ASP A 144 15.96 4.00 7.37
C ASP A 144 15.63 5.46 6.96
N ALA A 145 15.47 5.69 5.67
CA ALA A 145 15.15 7.01 5.10
C ALA A 145 16.15 8.14 5.46
N ARG A 146 17.40 7.79 5.67
CA ARG A 146 18.47 8.70 6.11
C ARG A 146 19.04 9.59 5.00
N ASN A 147 18.78 9.22 3.76
CA ASN A 147 19.29 9.93 2.59
C ASN A 147 18.35 9.76 1.38
N PRO A 148 18.50 10.53 0.29
CA PRO A 148 17.59 10.50 -0.86
C PRO A 148 17.44 9.15 -1.57
N ARG A 149 18.30 8.18 -1.33
CA ARG A 149 18.23 6.84 -1.94
C ARG A 149 17.49 5.82 -1.09
N GLU A 150 17.21 6.12 0.17
CA GLU A 150 16.50 5.28 1.12
C GLU A 150 15.07 5.81 1.24
N TRP A 151 14.09 5.14 0.64
CA TRP A 151 12.70 5.62 0.65
C TRP A 151 12.04 5.44 2.03
N ARG A 152 11.22 6.43 2.40
CA ARG A 152 10.36 6.37 3.58
C ARG A 152 9.09 5.56 3.27
N ASP A 153 8.89 4.42 3.93
CA ASP A 153 7.67 3.63 3.74
C ASP A 153 7.17 3.03 5.05
N THR A 154 5.97 2.46 5.03
CA THR A 154 5.31 1.80 6.15
C THR A 154 4.73 0.46 5.71
N HIS A 155 5.00 -0.58 6.50
CA HIS A 155 4.41 -1.91 6.39
C HIS A 155 3.77 -2.31 7.72
N VAL A 156 3.01 -3.39 7.72
CA VAL A 156 2.38 -3.92 8.93
C VAL A 156 2.57 -5.43 8.96
N GLN A 157 3.04 -5.94 10.08
CA GLN A 157 2.93 -7.35 10.43
C GLN A 157 1.58 -7.59 11.10
N VAL A 158 0.87 -8.62 10.67
CA VAL A 158 -0.47 -9.00 11.13
C VAL A 158 -0.46 -10.43 11.65
N ARG A 159 -1.08 -10.66 12.80
CA ARG A 159 -1.37 -11.99 13.35
C ARG A 159 -2.82 -12.05 13.80
N GLY A 160 -3.42 -13.22 13.73
CA GLY A 160 -4.83 -13.43 14.08
C GLY A 160 -5.73 -13.53 12.84
N PRO A 161 -7.07 -13.48 13.02
CA PRO A 161 -8.03 -13.80 11.96
C PRO A 161 -7.95 -12.94 10.70
N ALA A 162 -7.38 -11.73 10.74
CA ALA A 162 -7.19 -10.89 9.57
C ALA A 162 -6.17 -11.47 8.57
N VAL A 163 -5.34 -12.43 8.97
CA VAL A 163 -4.43 -13.16 8.08
C VAL A 163 -5.20 -13.85 6.95
N ASP A 164 -6.38 -14.43 7.23
CA ASP A 164 -7.23 -15.06 6.21
C ASP A 164 -7.64 -14.07 5.11
N GLY A 165 -7.91 -12.83 5.47
CA GLY A 165 -8.26 -11.79 4.49
C GLY A 165 -7.09 -11.44 3.56
N LEU A 166 -5.85 -11.47 4.07
CA LEU A 166 -4.64 -11.28 3.27
C LEU A 166 -4.29 -12.52 2.44
N ALA A 167 -4.46 -13.72 3.02
CA ALA A 167 -4.34 -14.98 2.27
C ALA A 167 -5.35 -15.05 1.12
N ALA A 168 -6.61 -14.63 1.36
CA ALA A 168 -7.63 -14.54 0.32
C ALA A 168 -7.26 -13.50 -0.77
N ALA A 169 -6.59 -12.38 -0.40
CA ALA A 169 -6.09 -11.43 -1.39
C ALA A 169 -5.01 -12.03 -2.29
N PHE A 170 -4.11 -12.85 -1.74
CA PHE A 170 -3.14 -13.62 -2.53
C PHE A 170 -3.84 -14.65 -3.41
N ALA A 171 -4.69 -15.51 -2.82
CA ALA A 171 -5.36 -16.61 -3.52
C ALA A 171 -6.20 -16.11 -4.72
N GLN A 172 -6.85 -14.95 -4.59
CA GLN A 172 -7.63 -14.33 -5.66
C GLN A 172 -6.79 -14.04 -6.91
N ASN A 173 -5.61 -13.42 -6.75
CA ASN A 173 -4.72 -13.14 -7.89
C ASN A 173 -3.96 -14.39 -8.36
N TRP A 174 -3.66 -15.33 -7.46
CA TRP A 174 -3.07 -16.62 -7.82
C TRP A 174 -4.00 -17.43 -8.73
N ALA A 175 -5.29 -17.49 -8.39
CA ALA A 175 -6.32 -18.15 -9.21
C ALA A 175 -6.44 -17.52 -10.62
N GLU A 176 -6.30 -16.20 -10.74
CA GLU A 176 -6.32 -15.52 -12.06
C GLU A 176 -5.15 -15.96 -12.96
N CYS A 177 -4.07 -16.45 -12.38
CA CYS A 177 -2.95 -17.04 -13.12
C CYS A 177 -3.18 -18.49 -13.53
N HIS A 178 -4.36 -19.07 -13.25
CA HIS A 178 -4.73 -20.47 -13.53
C HIS A 178 -3.85 -21.51 -12.83
N GLU A 179 -3.31 -21.14 -11.66
CA GLU A 179 -2.52 -22.02 -10.82
C GLU A 179 -3.42 -22.80 -9.83
N GLU A 180 -2.93 -23.94 -9.37
CA GLU A 180 -3.59 -24.75 -8.33
C GLU A 180 -3.70 -23.95 -7.02
N LEU A 181 -4.91 -23.84 -6.47
CA LEU A 181 -5.18 -23.01 -5.30
C LEU A 181 -4.74 -23.66 -3.99
N PHE A 182 -5.01 -24.94 -3.82
CA PHE A 182 -4.85 -25.64 -2.54
C PHE A 182 -4.10 -26.93 -2.71
N ASP A 183 -3.35 -27.33 -1.70
CA ASP A 183 -2.73 -28.66 -1.57
C ASP A 183 -2.81 -29.16 -0.12
N GLU A 184 -2.19 -30.31 0.19
CA GLU A 184 -2.19 -30.91 1.51
C GLU A 184 -1.50 -30.09 2.60
N ARG A 185 -0.81 -28.99 2.24
CA ARG A 185 -0.14 -28.10 3.19
C ARG A 185 -1.04 -26.95 3.66
N ASP A 186 -2.15 -26.70 2.97
CA ASP A 186 -3.15 -25.72 3.42
C ASP A 186 -3.90 -26.27 4.63
N ARG A 187 -3.86 -25.55 5.73
CA ARG A 187 -4.35 -26.01 7.03
C ARG A 187 -5.74 -25.54 7.35
N PHE A 188 -6.13 -24.37 6.82
CA PHE A 188 -7.42 -23.71 7.08
C PHE A 188 -7.77 -23.67 8.58
N ALA A 189 -6.76 -23.49 9.43
CA ALA A 189 -6.93 -23.54 10.86
C ALA A 189 -7.63 -22.28 11.37
N SER A 190 -8.51 -22.46 12.35
CA SER A 190 -9.09 -21.31 13.05
C SER A 190 -8.01 -20.57 13.84
N HIS A 191 -7.96 -19.26 13.67
CA HIS A 191 -7.00 -18.44 14.39
C HIS A 191 -7.37 -18.27 15.86
N VAL A 192 -6.38 -18.44 16.73
CA VAL A 192 -6.47 -18.03 18.12
C VAL A 192 -6.29 -16.51 18.20
N PRO A 193 -7.09 -15.79 19.00
CA PRO A 193 -6.88 -14.36 19.20
C PRO A 193 -5.45 -14.03 19.63
N GLN A 194 -4.85 -13.04 18.99
CA GLN A 194 -3.46 -12.60 19.20
C GLN A 194 -3.39 -11.20 19.82
N GLY A 195 -4.52 -10.50 19.91
CA GLY A 195 -4.63 -9.14 20.43
C GLY A 195 -6.08 -8.66 20.40
N ASP A 196 -6.27 -7.36 20.54
CA ASP A 196 -7.62 -6.77 20.67
C ASP A 196 -8.05 -5.95 19.44
N ALA A 197 -7.19 -5.82 18.43
CA ALA A 197 -7.49 -5.00 17.27
C ALA A 197 -8.62 -5.61 16.42
N VAL A 198 -9.52 -4.74 15.97
CA VAL A 198 -10.57 -5.06 15.00
C VAL A 198 -10.08 -4.64 13.61
N VAL A 199 -10.04 -5.59 12.68
CA VAL A 199 -9.47 -5.39 11.35
C VAL A 199 -10.43 -5.82 10.27
N GLN A 200 -10.67 -4.95 9.29
CA GLN A 200 -11.31 -5.30 8.04
C GLN A 200 -10.28 -5.27 6.91
N VAL A 201 -10.10 -6.39 6.23
CA VAL A 201 -9.22 -6.48 5.06
C VAL A 201 -10.03 -6.14 3.81
N VAL A 202 -9.81 -4.96 3.26
CA VAL A 202 -10.52 -4.48 2.07
C VAL A 202 -9.65 -4.72 0.85
N ARG A 203 -10.23 -5.38 -0.16
CA ARG A 203 -9.57 -5.71 -1.42
C ARG A 203 -10.14 -4.87 -2.54
N GLY A 204 -9.30 -4.08 -3.21
CA GLY A 204 -9.65 -3.45 -4.47
C GLY A 204 -9.48 -4.44 -5.61
N SER A 205 -10.35 -4.37 -6.59
CA SER A 205 -10.24 -5.14 -7.83
C SER A 205 -10.41 -4.23 -9.03
N ALA A 206 -9.64 -4.51 -10.07
CA ALA A 206 -9.76 -3.85 -11.37
C ALA A 206 -11.02 -4.24 -12.16
N SER A 207 -11.94 -5.00 -11.57
CA SER A 207 -13.17 -5.42 -12.21
C SER A 207 -14.17 -4.27 -12.35
N PHE A 208 -14.84 -4.21 -13.50
CA PHE A 208 -15.85 -3.19 -13.76
C PHE A 208 -16.96 -3.19 -12.69
N GLY A 209 -17.25 -2.02 -12.12
CA GLY A 209 -18.27 -1.85 -11.08
C GLY A 209 -17.80 -2.14 -9.66
N TRP A 210 -16.54 -2.55 -9.46
CA TRP A 210 -15.95 -2.76 -8.13
C TRP A 210 -15.44 -1.43 -7.56
N GLN A 211 -15.99 -0.96 -6.46
CA GLN A 211 -15.68 0.36 -5.89
C GLN A 211 -15.34 0.32 -4.40
N ASP A 212 -14.86 -0.82 -3.88
CA ASP A 212 -14.61 -0.97 -2.45
C ASP A 212 -13.57 0.00 -1.92
N MET A 213 -12.49 0.28 -2.68
CA MET A 213 -11.49 1.27 -2.27
C MET A 213 -12.05 2.69 -2.22
N GLN A 214 -12.83 3.10 -3.23
CA GLN A 214 -13.49 4.39 -3.20
C GLN A 214 -14.47 4.49 -2.03
N THR A 215 -15.28 3.44 -1.84
CA THR A 215 -16.26 3.35 -0.74
C THR A 215 -15.57 3.41 0.62
N LEU A 216 -14.42 2.75 0.78
CA LEU A 216 -13.61 2.80 1.98
C LEU A 216 -13.15 4.22 2.30
N PHE A 217 -12.43 4.86 1.37
CA PHE A 217 -11.90 6.21 1.57
C PHE A 217 -13.01 7.24 1.77
N ARG A 218 -14.08 7.15 0.96
CA ARG A 218 -15.26 8.00 1.11
C ARG A 218 -15.87 7.89 2.50
N THR A 219 -16.16 6.67 2.94
CA THR A 219 -16.81 6.42 4.24
C THR A 219 -15.97 6.96 5.39
N VAL A 220 -14.66 6.79 5.31
CA VAL A 220 -13.72 7.26 6.34
C VAL A 220 -13.66 8.77 6.38
N ILE A 221 -13.54 9.45 5.24
CA ILE A 221 -13.50 10.94 5.16
C ILE A 221 -14.84 11.56 5.59
N GLU A 222 -15.97 11.00 5.15
CA GLU A 222 -17.30 11.49 5.53
C GLU A 222 -17.61 11.28 7.02
N SER A 223 -17.03 10.24 7.64
CA SER A 223 -17.29 9.90 9.05
C SER A 223 -16.32 10.55 10.04
N ALA A 224 -15.28 11.21 9.57
CA ALA A 224 -14.33 11.90 10.44
C ALA A 224 -14.99 13.09 11.17
N GLU A 225 -14.71 13.19 12.47
CA GLU A 225 -15.27 14.20 13.37
C GLU A 225 -14.22 15.17 13.92
N GLU A 226 -12.98 14.71 14.17
CA GLU A 226 -11.92 15.51 14.76
C GLU A 226 -10.76 15.75 13.80
N ARG A 227 -10.18 14.68 13.24
CA ARG A 227 -8.93 14.77 12.48
C ARG A 227 -8.77 13.68 11.43
N ILE A 228 -8.24 14.07 10.28
CA ILE A 228 -7.73 13.17 9.24
C ILE A 228 -6.25 13.49 9.02
N ARG A 229 -5.38 12.50 9.12
CA ARG A 229 -3.99 12.54 8.67
C ARG A 229 -3.80 11.55 7.54
N MET A 230 -3.33 12.02 6.41
CA MET A 230 -3.11 11.20 5.21
C MET A 230 -1.67 11.35 4.73
N ALA A 231 -0.93 10.24 4.70
CA ALA A 231 0.37 10.17 4.03
C ALA A 231 0.26 9.24 2.82
N THR A 232 0.54 9.76 1.63
CA THR A 232 0.41 8.99 0.38
C THR A 232 1.50 9.36 -0.63
N ALA A 233 2.05 8.33 -1.29
CA ALA A 233 3.10 8.52 -2.30
C ALA A 233 2.59 9.27 -3.54
N TYR A 234 1.37 8.96 -3.96
CA TYR A 234 0.77 9.57 -5.16
C TYR A 234 -0.60 10.13 -4.81
N PHE A 235 -0.68 11.45 -4.87
CA PHE A 235 -1.90 12.22 -4.61
C PHE A 235 -2.40 12.82 -5.94
N ALA A 236 -3.31 12.13 -6.59
CA ALA A 236 -3.97 12.59 -7.82
C ALA A 236 -5.42 12.10 -7.86
N PRO A 237 -6.23 12.42 -6.83
CA PRO A 237 -7.62 12.01 -6.76
C PRO A 237 -8.46 12.73 -7.80
N ASP A 238 -9.69 12.27 -8.00
CA ASP A 238 -10.67 13.02 -8.78
C ASP A 238 -11.23 14.22 -7.99
N VAL A 239 -12.00 15.06 -8.66
CA VAL A 239 -12.58 16.26 -8.09
C VAL A 239 -13.51 15.95 -6.91
N TYR A 240 -14.20 14.82 -6.96
CA TYR A 240 -15.11 14.38 -5.91
C TYR A 240 -14.39 14.20 -4.56
N PHE A 241 -13.21 13.56 -4.54
CA PHE A 241 -12.43 13.39 -3.31
C PHE A 241 -11.81 14.71 -2.82
N ILE A 242 -11.45 15.62 -3.73
CA ILE A 242 -11.04 17.00 -3.34
C ILE A 242 -12.18 17.71 -2.61
N GLU A 243 -13.41 17.62 -3.15
CA GLU A 243 -14.60 18.21 -2.52
C GLU A 243 -14.90 17.57 -1.16
N LEU A 244 -14.75 16.24 -1.01
CA LEU A 244 -14.92 15.54 0.27
C LEU A 244 -13.93 16.00 1.34
N LEU A 245 -12.64 16.13 1.00
CA LEU A 245 -11.61 16.64 1.92
C LEU A 245 -11.90 18.10 2.33
N CYS A 246 -12.30 18.93 1.36
CA CYS A 246 -12.73 20.29 1.63
C CYS A 246 -13.99 20.34 2.51
N ALA A 247 -14.96 19.46 2.29
CA ALA A 247 -16.16 19.38 3.11
C ALA A 247 -15.84 18.94 4.54
N ALA A 248 -14.92 18.00 4.74
CA ALA A 248 -14.43 17.62 6.06
C ALA A 248 -13.79 18.81 6.80
N ALA A 249 -12.89 19.54 6.14
CA ALA A 249 -12.26 20.72 6.72
C ALA A 249 -13.29 21.84 7.08
N ARG A 250 -14.28 22.07 6.22
CA ARG A 250 -15.38 23.03 6.51
C ARG A 250 -16.27 22.61 7.68
N ARG A 251 -16.39 21.29 7.97
CA ARG A 251 -17.08 20.79 9.17
C ARG A 251 -16.28 21.01 10.46
N GLY A 252 -15.03 21.47 10.36
CA GLY A 252 -14.14 21.67 11.51
C GLY A 252 -13.16 20.52 11.72
N VAL A 253 -13.14 19.51 10.87
CA VAL A 253 -12.17 18.41 10.93
C VAL A 253 -10.79 18.94 10.56
N GLU A 254 -9.78 18.68 11.38
CA GLU A 254 -8.40 18.97 11.05
C GLU A 254 -7.90 17.99 9.99
N VAL A 255 -7.67 18.48 8.75
CA VAL A 255 -7.19 17.66 7.64
C VAL A 255 -5.73 18.00 7.32
N GLU A 256 -4.85 17.03 7.52
CA GLU A 256 -3.41 17.13 7.27
C GLU A 256 -2.99 16.09 6.22
N ILE A 257 -2.36 16.54 5.13
CA ILE A 257 -1.91 15.67 4.02
C ILE A 257 -0.40 15.80 3.88
N LEU A 258 0.30 14.67 3.97
CA LEU A 258 1.74 14.55 3.81
C LEU A 258 2.06 13.86 2.49
N LEU A 259 2.83 14.53 1.65
CA LEU A 259 3.13 14.15 0.27
C LEU A 259 4.63 14.14 0.01
N PRO A 260 5.11 13.43 -1.04
CA PRO A 260 6.50 13.54 -1.46
C PRO A 260 6.88 14.97 -1.87
N GLY A 261 8.04 15.41 -1.44
CA GLY A 261 8.63 16.69 -1.82
C GLY A 261 9.49 16.58 -3.09
N PRO A 262 10.77 17.02 -3.04
CA PRO A 262 11.62 17.12 -4.23
C PRO A 262 12.04 15.76 -4.82
N TYR A 263 12.03 14.70 -4.02
CA TYR A 263 12.52 13.38 -4.39
C TYR A 263 11.46 12.42 -4.93
N THR A 264 10.32 12.95 -5.40
CA THR A 264 9.27 12.11 -6.01
C THR A 264 9.79 11.37 -7.26
N ASP A 265 9.50 10.07 -7.36
CA ASP A 265 9.83 9.23 -8.53
C ASP A 265 8.87 9.49 -9.72
N LYS A 266 7.62 9.94 -9.44
CA LYS A 266 6.59 10.21 -10.45
C LYS A 266 6.17 11.68 -10.48
N ARG A 267 7.01 12.51 -11.06
CA ARG A 267 6.75 13.96 -11.17
C ARG A 267 5.40 14.30 -11.78
N VAL A 268 4.90 13.47 -12.69
CA VAL A 268 3.60 13.67 -13.35
C VAL A 268 2.45 13.57 -12.33
N CYS A 269 2.49 12.58 -11.42
CA CYS A 269 1.51 12.45 -10.34
C CYS A 269 1.57 13.65 -9.38
N GLN A 270 2.78 14.09 -9.04
CA GLN A 270 2.96 15.26 -8.18
C GLN A 270 2.37 16.53 -8.82
N LEU A 271 2.62 16.78 -10.09
CA LEU A 271 2.07 17.94 -10.80
C LEU A 271 0.53 17.88 -10.86
N ALA A 272 -0.05 16.71 -11.08
CA ALA A 272 -1.50 16.52 -11.08
C ALA A 272 -2.12 16.84 -9.70
N GLY A 273 -1.49 16.43 -8.62
CA GLY A 273 -1.91 16.75 -7.25
C GLY A 273 -1.72 18.23 -6.91
N GLN A 274 -0.59 18.81 -7.28
CA GLN A 274 -0.23 20.21 -7.06
C GLN A 274 -1.24 21.18 -7.67
N HIS A 275 -1.96 20.79 -8.71
CA HIS A 275 -3.04 21.56 -9.31
C HIS A 275 -4.13 21.93 -8.27
N TYR A 276 -4.42 21.05 -7.33
CA TYR A 276 -5.48 21.21 -6.33
C TYR A 276 -5.02 21.83 -5.00
N TYR A 277 -3.74 22.12 -4.83
CA TYR A 277 -3.22 22.66 -3.57
C TYR A 277 -3.84 24.02 -3.20
N GLU A 278 -4.16 24.84 -4.20
CA GLU A 278 -4.80 26.14 -3.97
C GLU A 278 -6.22 25.96 -3.41
N ASP A 279 -7.00 25.06 -3.96
CA ASP A 279 -8.37 24.78 -3.54
C ASP A 279 -8.39 24.13 -2.15
N LEU A 280 -7.57 23.11 -1.93
CA LEU A 280 -7.44 22.43 -0.64
C LEU A 280 -7.01 23.39 0.49
N THR A 281 -5.98 24.20 0.24
CA THR A 281 -5.52 25.16 1.25
C THR A 281 -6.52 26.30 1.48
N ALA A 282 -7.34 26.64 0.48
CA ALA A 282 -8.44 27.61 0.62
C ALA A 282 -9.56 27.09 1.52
N CYS A 283 -9.77 25.77 1.56
CA CYS A 283 -10.75 25.10 2.43
C CYS A 283 -10.22 24.87 3.86
N GLY A 284 -8.95 25.12 4.14
CA GLY A 284 -8.33 24.90 5.45
C GLY A 284 -7.56 23.58 5.57
N VAL A 285 -7.43 22.81 4.51
CA VAL A 285 -6.59 21.59 4.48
C VAL A 285 -5.11 22.01 4.56
N LYS A 286 -4.36 21.37 5.45
CA LYS A 286 -2.91 21.56 5.59
C LYS A 286 -2.18 20.55 4.72
N ILE A 287 -1.29 21.02 3.86
CA ILE A 287 -0.48 20.19 2.96
C ILE A 287 0.98 20.34 3.33
N PHE A 288 1.67 19.22 3.50
CA PHE A 288 3.08 19.16 3.80
C PHE A 288 3.81 18.37 2.71
N GLU A 289 5.01 18.81 2.35
CA GLU A 289 5.90 18.10 1.43
C GLU A 289 7.13 17.59 2.19
N TYR A 290 7.30 16.27 2.26
CA TYR A 290 8.42 15.59 2.91
C TYR A 290 9.72 15.87 2.17
N GLN A 291 10.76 16.33 2.88
CA GLN A 291 11.97 16.87 2.26
C GLN A 291 13.15 15.89 2.14
N PRO A 292 13.36 14.90 3.05
CA PRO A 292 14.60 14.12 3.07
C PRO A 292 14.77 13.16 1.90
N THR A 293 13.69 12.49 1.49
CA THR A 293 13.72 11.42 0.49
C THR A 293 12.33 11.22 -0.15
N MET A 294 12.15 10.20 -0.98
CA MET A 294 10.83 9.79 -1.46
C MET A 294 9.98 9.27 -0.29
N LEU A 295 8.85 9.91 -0.05
CA LEU A 295 7.80 9.40 0.83
C LEU A 295 6.91 8.44 0.04
N HIS A 296 7.01 7.14 0.34
CA HIS A 296 6.25 6.13 -0.41
C HIS A 296 5.15 5.43 0.43
N THR A 297 4.87 5.91 1.63
CA THR A 297 3.85 5.35 2.54
C THR A 297 2.41 5.56 2.03
N LYS A 298 1.48 4.71 2.46
CA LYS A 298 0.04 4.78 2.20
C LYS A 298 -0.68 4.50 3.51
N VAL A 299 -0.86 5.58 4.28
CA VAL A 299 -1.45 5.54 5.63
C VAL A 299 -2.45 6.68 5.77
N VAL A 300 -3.61 6.37 6.33
CA VAL A 300 -4.57 7.38 6.79
C VAL A 300 -4.93 7.06 8.24
N THR A 301 -4.87 8.05 9.12
CA THR A 301 -5.41 7.93 10.48
C THR A 301 -6.59 8.88 10.66
N VAL A 302 -7.60 8.42 11.41
CA VAL A 302 -8.84 9.18 11.63
C VAL A 302 -9.20 9.16 13.10
N ASP A 303 -9.46 10.34 13.66
CA ASP A 303 -9.99 10.57 15.00
C ASP A 303 -9.23 9.78 16.10
N ARG A 304 -7.94 9.51 15.88
CA ARG A 304 -7.03 8.77 16.78
C ARG A 304 -7.50 7.34 17.12
N THR A 305 -8.52 6.84 16.45
CA THR A 305 -9.17 5.55 16.76
C THR A 305 -9.13 4.55 15.64
N MET A 306 -8.84 5.03 14.43
CA MET A 306 -8.84 4.21 13.23
C MET A 306 -7.66 4.53 12.32
N ALA A 307 -7.12 3.51 11.69
CA ALA A 307 -6.10 3.64 10.65
C ALA A 307 -6.45 2.84 9.40
N LEU A 308 -6.10 3.40 8.24
CA LEU A 308 -5.99 2.67 6.98
C LEU A 308 -4.50 2.52 6.65
N VAL A 309 -4.08 1.31 6.33
CA VAL A 309 -2.70 1.05 5.90
C VAL A 309 -2.68 -0.09 4.88
N GLY A 310 -1.88 0.04 3.83
CA GLY A 310 -1.79 -0.98 2.78
C GLY A 310 -1.08 -0.51 1.53
N SER A 311 -1.54 -0.97 0.37
CA SER A 311 -0.87 -0.71 -0.91
C SER A 311 -1.45 0.48 -1.69
N THR A 312 -2.65 0.97 -1.35
CA THR A 312 -3.45 1.90 -2.15
C THR A 312 -2.95 3.35 -2.04
N ASN A 313 -2.55 3.93 -3.16
CA ASN A 313 -2.30 5.37 -3.25
C ASN A 313 -3.61 6.16 -3.35
N PHE A 314 -3.60 7.43 -2.95
CA PHE A 314 -4.77 8.30 -3.08
C PHE A 314 -4.81 8.97 -4.47
N ASN A 315 -4.88 8.13 -5.50
CA ASN A 315 -4.99 8.54 -6.88
C ASN A 315 -6.03 7.66 -7.61
N ARG A 316 -6.50 8.13 -8.75
CA ARG A 316 -7.56 7.45 -9.49
C ARG A 316 -7.16 6.05 -9.92
N ARG A 317 -5.91 5.84 -10.32
CA ARG A 317 -5.41 4.55 -10.75
C ARG A 317 -5.56 3.48 -9.67
N SER A 318 -5.06 3.75 -8.45
CA SER A 318 -5.17 2.81 -7.32
C SER A 318 -6.61 2.61 -6.84
N LEU A 319 -7.46 3.66 -6.95
CA LEU A 319 -8.85 3.57 -6.50
C LEU A 319 -9.77 2.82 -7.48
N ASP A 320 -9.43 2.81 -8.81
CA ASP A 320 -10.34 2.31 -9.85
C ASP A 320 -9.78 1.15 -10.68
N HIS A 321 -8.45 1.03 -10.81
CA HIS A 321 -7.85 0.23 -11.89
C HIS A 321 -6.86 -0.83 -11.45
N ASP A 322 -6.25 -0.70 -10.26
CA ASP A 322 -5.26 -1.65 -9.78
C ASP A 322 -5.86 -2.61 -8.74
N GLU A 323 -5.32 -3.84 -8.69
CA GLU A 323 -5.59 -4.76 -7.59
C GLU A 323 -4.86 -4.24 -6.36
N GLU A 324 -5.61 -3.88 -5.32
CA GLU A 324 -5.09 -3.25 -4.11
C GLU A 324 -5.55 -3.99 -2.85
N VAL A 325 -4.88 -3.75 -1.73
CA VAL A 325 -5.31 -4.23 -0.43
C VAL A 325 -5.06 -3.16 0.64
N MET A 326 -6.06 -2.92 1.48
CA MET A 326 -5.99 -2.03 2.64
C MET A 326 -6.51 -2.72 3.89
N LEU A 327 -5.82 -2.52 4.99
CA LEU A 327 -6.32 -2.83 6.31
C LEU A 327 -7.05 -1.60 6.87
N ALA A 328 -8.32 -1.76 7.23
CA ALA A 328 -9.05 -0.81 8.03
C ALA A 328 -9.01 -1.29 9.49
N VAL A 329 -8.18 -0.64 10.30
CA VAL A 329 -7.84 -1.04 11.67
C VAL A 329 -8.54 -0.12 12.65
N LEU A 330 -9.35 -0.68 13.53
CA LEU A 330 -9.95 0.04 14.66
C LEU A 330 -9.20 -0.39 15.93
N ASP A 331 -8.16 0.35 16.25
CA ASP A 331 -7.31 0.17 17.42
C ASP A 331 -6.58 1.48 17.74
N GLN A 332 -6.81 2.01 18.96
CA GLN A 332 -6.22 3.30 19.37
C GLN A 332 -4.70 3.23 19.52
N THR A 333 -4.18 2.12 20.04
CA THR A 333 -2.74 1.94 20.26
C THR A 333 -1.99 1.88 18.95
N PHE A 334 -2.51 1.11 17.99
CA PHE A 334 -1.95 1.03 16.64
C PHE A 334 -2.04 2.37 15.92
N THR A 335 -3.19 3.05 15.98
CA THR A 335 -3.39 4.37 15.38
C THR A 335 -2.45 5.41 15.98
N ALA A 336 -2.24 5.39 17.30
CA ALA A 336 -1.33 6.31 17.97
C ALA A 336 0.14 6.13 17.51
N LYS A 337 0.58 4.90 17.25
CA LYS A 337 1.93 4.65 16.70
C LYS A 337 2.08 5.26 15.31
N LEU A 338 1.09 5.07 14.43
CA LEU A 338 1.10 5.66 13.09
C LEU A 338 1.00 7.20 13.12
N ASP A 339 0.23 7.75 14.05
CA ASP A 339 0.19 9.20 14.31
C ASP A 339 1.54 9.75 14.81
N GLY A 340 2.27 8.97 15.60
CA GLY A 340 3.65 9.27 16.02
C GLY A 340 4.58 9.37 14.81
N HIS A 341 4.58 8.34 13.95
CA HIS A 341 5.36 8.34 12.71
C HIS A 341 5.01 9.53 11.80
N PHE A 342 3.72 9.85 11.67
CA PHE A 342 3.29 11.01 10.89
C PHE A 342 3.82 12.32 11.49
N THR A 343 3.78 12.46 12.81
CA THR A 343 4.29 13.67 13.50
C THR A 343 5.79 13.85 13.32
N GLU A 344 6.57 12.78 13.43
CA GLU A 344 8.01 12.79 13.15
C GLU A 344 8.30 13.15 11.69
N ASP A 345 7.52 12.60 10.74
CA ASP A 345 7.68 12.92 9.32
C ASP A 345 7.32 14.40 9.04
N LEU A 346 6.40 15.02 9.79
CA LEU A 346 6.10 16.46 9.70
C LEU A 346 7.27 17.36 10.11
N GLU A 347 8.09 16.94 11.09
CA GLU A 347 9.27 17.70 11.52
C GLU A 347 10.28 17.89 10.39
N HIS A 348 10.27 16.98 9.42
CA HIS A 348 11.12 17.00 8.23
C HIS A 348 10.38 17.48 6.97
N SER A 349 9.25 18.17 7.12
CA SER A 349 8.38 18.51 6.00
C SER A 349 8.18 20.03 5.87
N ALA A 350 7.98 20.48 4.65
CA ALA A 350 7.69 21.88 4.35
C ALA A 350 6.17 22.10 4.23
N LEU A 351 5.61 22.99 5.05
CA LEU A 351 4.21 23.41 4.94
C LEU A 351 3.99 24.23 3.67
N ILE A 352 3.00 23.82 2.91
CA ILE A 352 2.52 24.57 1.74
C ILE A 352 1.48 25.60 2.18
N THR A 353 1.90 26.86 2.23
CA THR A 353 0.97 27.95 2.56
C THR A 353 0.23 28.43 1.31
N ARG A 354 -1.06 28.78 1.47
CA ARG A 354 -1.88 29.36 0.38
C ARG A 354 -1.22 30.55 -0.27
N GLY A 355 -0.61 31.46 0.52
CA GLY A 355 0.05 32.66 -0.01
C GLY A 355 1.25 32.35 -0.89
N ARG A 356 2.09 31.37 -0.49
CA ARG A 356 3.23 30.88 -1.28
C ARG A 356 2.73 30.23 -2.58
N TRP A 357 1.70 29.39 -2.48
CA TRP A 357 1.18 28.62 -3.62
C TRP A 357 0.50 29.52 -4.68
N LYS A 358 -0.25 30.53 -4.25
CA LYS A 358 -0.83 31.53 -5.18
C LYS A 358 0.22 32.27 -6.01
N ARG A 359 1.42 32.46 -5.46
CA ARG A 359 2.52 33.18 -6.13
C ARG A 359 3.42 32.28 -6.96
N ARG A 360 3.08 30.96 -7.15
CA ARG A 360 3.87 30.08 -8.01
C ARG A 360 3.95 30.59 -9.45
N SER A 361 5.06 30.30 -10.11
CA SER A 361 5.34 30.81 -11.45
C SER A 361 4.29 30.36 -12.47
N ILE A 362 4.11 31.16 -13.54
CA ILE A 362 3.25 30.81 -14.68
C ILE A 362 3.70 29.50 -15.31
N VAL A 363 5.02 29.24 -15.37
CA VAL A 363 5.58 27.98 -15.89
C VAL A 363 5.13 26.78 -15.03
N GLN A 364 5.11 26.92 -13.71
CA GLN A 364 4.61 25.85 -12.83
C GLN A 364 3.12 25.58 -13.07
N ARG A 365 2.30 26.61 -13.19
CA ARG A 365 0.86 26.49 -13.49
C ARG A 365 0.62 25.82 -14.86
N ALA A 366 1.42 26.17 -15.86
CA ALA A 366 1.33 25.56 -17.19
C ALA A 366 1.68 24.06 -17.14
N LYS A 367 2.72 23.66 -16.37
CA LYS A 367 3.07 22.25 -16.16
C LYS A 367 1.95 21.47 -15.46
N GLU A 368 1.35 22.05 -14.42
CA GLU A 368 0.20 21.45 -13.72
C GLU A 368 -0.99 21.24 -14.66
N ALA A 369 -1.33 22.25 -15.46
CA ALA A 369 -2.42 22.17 -16.43
C ALA A 369 -2.16 21.14 -17.54
N ALA A 370 -0.93 21.04 -18.01
CA ALA A 370 -0.54 20.12 -19.08
C ALA A 370 -0.72 18.63 -18.73
N VAL A 371 -0.68 18.27 -17.44
CA VAL A 371 -0.84 16.88 -16.98
C VAL A 371 -2.30 16.50 -16.70
N LEU A 372 -3.23 17.45 -16.62
CA LEU A 372 -4.64 17.20 -16.31
C LEU A 372 -5.34 16.22 -17.28
N PRO A 373 -5.12 16.28 -18.61
CA PRO A 373 -5.77 15.35 -19.53
C PRO A 373 -5.42 13.89 -19.28
N ILE A 374 -4.20 13.62 -18.76
CA ILE A 374 -3.72 12.25 -18.50
C ILE A 374 -3.93 11.79 -17.06
N ARG A 375 -4.45 12.67 -16.16
CA ARG A 375 -4.64 12.34 -14.73
C ARG A 375 -5.48 11.09 -14.49
N ARG A 376 -6.40 10.76 -15.42
CA ARG A 376 -7.24 9.56 -15.34
C ARG A 376 -6.46 8.24 -15.44
N PHE A 377 -5.20 8.31 -15.86
CA PHE A 377 -4.30 7.17 -15.98
C PHE A 377 -3.22 7.12 -14.88
N LEU A 378 -3.22 8.12 -13.97
CA LEU A 378 -2.24 8.30 -12.90
C LEU A 378 -2.71 7.68 -11.59
#